data_2df030cf9175b7f3c7fc5ee0ee8b2b20
#
_entry.id   2df030cf9175b7f3c7fc5ee0ee8b2b20
#
_cell.length_a   1.000
_cell.length_b   1.000
_cell.length_c   1.000
_cell.angle_alpha   90.00
_cell.angle_beta   90.00
_cell.angle_gamma   90.00
#
_symmetry.space_group_name_H-M   'P 1'
#
loop_
_entity.id
_entity.type
_entity.pdbx_description
1 polymer ?
#
loop_
_entity_poly.entity_id
_entity_poly.type
_entity_poly.pdbx_seq_one_letter_code
_entity_poly.pdbx_strand_id
1 'polypeptide(L)'
;MRKDRVLRRLVPKFPGAAMETRGDPFVTLARSVVGQQISVKAAQSVWTRFSGLMKTVKPAQVLKLSTEDMRGAGLSTRKVEYLQDLATYFQTGKVSVKQWHLMEDEAIITELVAIRGIGRWTAEMFLMFYLLRPDVLPLDDVGLLNG
;
A
#
# COMPACT_ATOMS: atom_id res chain seq x y z
N MET A 1 2.35 -5.77 -24.54
CA MET A 1 2.35 -6.93 -24.30
C MET A 1 3.53 -7.76 -24.15
N ARG A 2 4.52 -7.68 -24.85
CA ARG A 2 5.61 -8.49 -24.71
C ARG A 2 6.35 -8.26 -23.50
N LYS A 3 6.62 -7.08 -23.15
CA LYS A 3 7.26 -6.79 -21.95
C LYS A 3 6.41 -7.29 -20.90
N ASP A 4 5.12 -7.14 -21.05
CA ASP A 4 4.20 -7.60 -20.09
C ASP A 4 4.31 -9.06 -19.92
N ARG A 5 4.65 -9.75 -20.93
CA ARG A 5 4.76 -11.16 -20.84
C ARG A 5 5.87 -11.55 -19.94
N VAL A 6 6.93 -10.86 -19.97
CA VAL A 6 8.04 -11.19 -19.12
C VAL A 6 7.64 -10.98 -17.70
N LEU A 7 6.99 -9.88 -17.41
CA LEU A 7 6.53 -9.62 -16.08
C LEU A 7 5.54 -10.66 -15.66
N ARG A 8 4.69 -11.08 -16.55
CA ARG A 8 3.74 -12.06 -16.20
C ARG A 8 4.35 -13.38 -15.92
N ARG A 9 5.45 -13.70 -16.48
CA ARG A 9 6.07 -14.93 -16.17
C ARG A 9 6.61 -14.90 -14.82
N LEU A 10 7.10 -13.76 -14.38
CA LEU A 10 7.59 -13.63 -13.05
C LEU A 10 6.46 -13.70 -12.09
N VAL A 11 5.40 -13.03 -12.43
CA VAL A 11 4.25 -13.04 -11.59
C VAL A 11 3.71 -14.42 -11.42
N PRO A 12 3.61 -15.18 -12.45
CA PRO A 12 3.10 -16.52 -12.32
C PRO A 12 3.90 -17.35 -11.36
N LYS A 13 5.10 -16.99 -11.12
CA LYS A 13 5.88 -17.77 -10.22
C LYS A 13 5.40 -17.50 -8.86
N PHE A 14 4.89 -16.31 -8.69
CA PHE A 14 4.31 -16.07 -7.46
C PHE A 14 2.94 -15.81 -7.77
N PRO A 15 2.54 -16.20 -8.78
CA PRO A 15 1.39 -15.76 -9.36
C PRO A 15 0.24 -15.94 -8.55
N GLY A 16 -0.06 -17.05 -8.37
CA GLY A 16 -1.21 -17.27 -7.68
C GLY A 16 -1.09 -16.54 -6.42
N ALA A 17 0.05 -16.68 -5.81
CA ALA A 17 0.33 -16.06 -4.56
C ALA A 17 0.17 -14.57 -4.63
N ALA A 18 0.75 -13.98 -5.62
CA ALA A 18 0.68 -12.56 -5.77
C ALA A 18 -0.74 -12.11 -5.94
N MET A 19 -1.51 -12.83 -6.69
CA MET A 19 -2.86 -12.45 -6.93
C MET A 19 -3.66 -12.51 -5.67
N GLU A 20 -3.43 -13.51 -4.90
CA GLU A 20 -4.16 -13.65 -3.67
C GLU A 20 -3.76 -12.66 -2.63
N THR A 21 -2.48 -12.41 -2.50
CA THR A 21 -2.02 -11.56 -1.45
C THR A 21 -2.35 -10.12 -1.66
N ARG A 22 -2.62 -9.71 -2.86
CA ARG A 22 -2.95 -8.35 -3.08
C ARG A 22 -4.43 -8.10 -3.01
N GLY A 23 -5.15 -9.03 -2.44
CA GLY A 23 -6.58 -8.91 -2.38
C GLY A 23 -7.11 -7.76 -1.55
N ASP A 24 -6.32 -7.24 -0.62
CA ASP A 24 -6.81 -6.17 0.24
C ASP A 24 -5.99 -4.90 0.02
N PRO A 25 -6.57 -3.90 -0.63
CA PRO A 25 -5.85 -2.66 -0.91
C PRO A 25 -5.47 -1.90 0.36
N PHE A 26 -6.30 -1.95 1.39
CA PHE A 26 -5.98 -1.24 2.63
C PHE A 26 -4.72 -1.83 3.25
N VAL A 27 -4.63 -3.15 3.32
CA VAL A 27 -3.46 -3.80 3.91
C VAL A 27 -2.21 -3.45 3.10
N THR A 28 -2.32 -3.46 1.79
CA THR A 28 -1.18 -3.15 0.93
C THR A 28 -0.66 -1.75 1.19
N LEU A 29 -1.57 -0.78 1.26
CA LEU A 29 -1.18 0.61 1.49
C LEU A 29 -0.68 0.81 2.92
N ALA A 30 -1.30 0.14 3.90
CA ALA A 30 -0.87 0.25 5.28
C ALA A 30 0.56 -0.27 5.44
N ARG A 31 0.88 -1.40 4.81
CA ARG A 31 2.24 -1.91 4.88
C ARG A 31 3.23 -0.94 4.26
N SER A 32 2.82 -0.28 3.20
CA SER A 32 3.66 0.70 2.54
C SER A 32 3.98 1.86 3.49
N VAL A 33 2.97 2.33 4.21
CA VAL A 33 3.16 3.42 5.16
C VAL A 33 4.10 2.99 6.29
N VAL A 34 3.88 1.79 6.82
CA VAL A 34 4.71 1.28 7.91
C VAL A 34 6.17 1.19 7.49
N GLY A 35 6.41 0.82 6.25
CA GLY A 35 7.77 0.60 5.77
C GLY A 35 8.51 1.84 5.29
N GLN A 36 7.86 3.00 5.29
CA GLN A 36 8.52 4.20 4.78
C GLN A 36 9.77 4.55 5.56
N GLN A 37 10.85 4.79 4.84
CA GLN A 37 12.10 5.29 5.42
C GLN A 37 12.75 4.41 6.48
N ILE A 38 12.48 3.11 6.46
CA ILE A 38 13.16 2.19 7.34
C ILE A 38 13.57 0.97 6.51
N SER A 39 14.43 0.15 7.05
CA SER A 39 14.91 -1.02 6.32
C SER A 39 13.79 -2.04 6.18
N VAL A 40 13.96 -2.94 5.23
CA VAL A 40 12.97 -4.00 5.02
C VAL A 40 12.81 -4.84 6.27
N LYS A 41 13.92 -5.13 6.94
CA LYS A 41 13.87 -5.94 8.14
C LYS A 41 13.12 -5.22 9.27
N ALA A 42 13.40 -3.93 9.45
CA ALA A 42 12.71 -3.16 10.46
C ALA A 42 11.22 -3.05 10.14
N ALA A 43 10.92 -2.85 8.85
CA ALA A 43 9.53 -2.76 8.44
C ALA A 43 8.77 -4.04 8.74
N GLN A 44 9.40 -5.17 8.52
CA GLN A 44 8.79 -6.45 8.79
C GLN A 44 8.50 -6.63 10.27
N SER A 45 9.45 -6.22 11.12
CA SER A 45 9.26 -6.31 12.56
C SER A 45 8.13 -5.43 13.04
N VAL A 46 8.10 -4.20 12.56
CA VAL A 46 7.06 -3.26 12.97
C VAL A 46 5.70 -3.76 12.48
N TRP A 47 5.66 -4.24 11.24
CA TRP A 47 4.39 -4.73 10.69
C TRP A 47 3.87 -5.91 11.50
N THR A 48 4.76 -6.82 11.89
CA THR A 48 4.35 -7.97 12.69
C THR A 48 3.74 -7.52 14.01
N ARG A 49 4.36 -6.55 14.67
CA ARG A 49 3.82 -6.06 15.93
C ARG A 49 2.53 -5.29 15.74
N PHE A 50 2.47 -4.46 14.72
CA PHE A 50 1.29 -3.66 14.45
C PHE A 50 0.09 -4.54 14.10
N SER A 51 0.29 -5.48 13.20
CA SER A 51 -0.80 -6.35 12.78
C SER A 51 -1.24 -7.26 13.91
N GLY A 52 -0.34 -7.56 14.84
CA GLY A 52 -0.69 -8.37 15.99
C GLY A 52 -1.58 -7.66 17.00
N LEU A 53 -1.77 -6.36 16.86
CA LEU A 53 -2.66 -5.62 17.74
C LEU A 53 -4.12 -5.82 17.36
N MET A 54 -4.37 -6.42 16.20
CA MET A 54 -5.71 -6.59 15.68
C MET A 54 -5.95 -8.03 15.29
N LYS A 55 -7.20 -8.42 15.36
CA LYS A 55 -7.54 -9.77 14.94
C LYS A 55 -7.39 -9.83 13.42
N THR A 56 -7.81 -8.79 12.74
CA THR A 56 -7.68 -8.69 11.30
C THR A 56 -7.32 -7.24 11.00
N VAL A 57 -6.41 -7.03 10.06
CA VAL A 57 -6.03 -5.66 9.71
C VAL A 57 -7.11 -5.08 8.80
N LYS A 58 -7.93 -4.23 9.36
CA LYS A 58 -9.02 -3.57 8.63
C LYS A 58 -9.14 -2.14 9.11
N PRO A 59 -9.68 -1.26 8.27
CA PRO A 59 -9.80 0.14 8.68
C PRO A 59 -10.51 0.33 10.02
N ALA A 60 -11.60 -0.38 10.22
CA ALA A 60 -12.35 -0.23 11.47
C ALA A 60 -11.52 -0.68 12.68
N GLN A 61 -10.70 -1.70 12.52
CA GLN A 61 -9.87 -2.18 13.60
C GLN A 61 -8.75 -1.18 13.92
N VAL A 62 -8.15 -0.61 12.88
CA VAL A 62 -7.08 0.37 13.08
C VAL A 62 -7.61 1.57 13.84
N LEU A 63 -8.83 2.01 13.52
CA LEU A 63 -9.40 3.18 14.17
C LEU A 63 -9.74 2.94 15.63
N LYS A 64 -9.78 1.69 16.05
CA LYS A 64 -10.03 1.37 17.45
C LYS A 64 -8.76 1.31 18.29
N LEU A 65 -7.61 1.33 17.64
CA LEU A 65 -6.35 1.23 18.38
C LEU A 65 -5.99 2.56 19.00
N SER A 66 -5.37 2.53 20.16
CA SER A 66 -4.89 3.75 20.79
C SER A 66 -3.58 4.15 20.15
N THR A 67 -3.27 5.44 20.22
CA THR A 67 -1.99 5.93 19.75
C THR A 67 -0.85 5.26 20.50
N GLU A 68 -1.03 5.02 21.78
CA GLU A 68 0.00 4.38 22.59
C GLU A 68 0.30 2.99 22.12
N ASP A 69 -0.73 2.22 21.82
CA ASP A 69 -0.52 0.85 21.35
C ASP A 69 0.20 0.85 20.00
N MET A 70 -0.18 1.76 19.13
CA MET A 70 0.45 1.83 17.82
C MET A 70 1.91 2.25 17.95
N ARG A 71 2.19 3.21 18.81
CA ARG A 71 3.58 3.62 19.02
C ARG A 71 4.38 2.51 19.67
N GLY A 72 3.75 1.75 20.54
CA GLY A 72 4.40 0.60 21.17
C GLY A 72 4.81 -0.47 20.17
N ALA A 73 4.15 -0.51 19.01
CA ALA A 73 4.51 -1.45 17.98
C ALA A 73 5.72 -0.97 17.17
N GLY A 74 6.17 0.26 17.41
CA GLY A 74 7.33 0.79 16.71
C GLY A 74 7.02 1.88 15.71
N LEU A 75 5.78 2.37 15.69
CA LEU A 75 5.41 3.40 14.73
C LEU A 75 5.72 4.79 15.28
N SER A 76 6.21 5.67 14.41
CA SER A 76 6.42 7.05 14.79
C SER A 76 5.05 7.72 14.92
N THR A 77 5.00 8.85 15.60
CA THR A 77 3.75 9.60 15.72
C THR A 77 3.19 9.92 14.36
N ARG A 78 4.06 10.29 13.42
CA ARG A 78 3.61 10.63 12.08
C ARG A 78 2.98 9.43 11.37
N LYS A 79 3.59 8.26 11.50
CA LYS A 79 3.04 7.06 10.86
C LYS A 79 1.72 6.65 11.50
N VAL A 80 1.57 6.87 12.80
CA VAL A 80 0.30 6.61 13.46
C VAL A 80 -0.78 7.48 12.81
N GLU A 81 -0.49 8.76 12.61
CA GLU A 81 -1.45 9.67 12.00
C GLU A 81 -1.77 9.24 10.58
N TYR A 82 -0.75 8.84 9.83
CA TYR A 82 -0.96 8.41 8.45
C TYR A 82 -1.85 7.17 8.38
N LEU A 83 -1.63 6.23 9.27
CA LEU A 83 -2.45 5.01 9.28
C LEU A 83 -3.87 5.30 9.68
N GLN A 84 -4.06 6.23 10.61
CA GLN A 84 -5.40 6.63 11.00
C GLN A 84 -6.12 7.34 9.86
N ASP A 85 -5.41 8.18 9.12
CA ASP A 85 -6.00 8.85 7.98
C ASP A 85 -6.36 7.87 6.88
N LEU A 86 -5.45 6.92 6.62
CA LEU A 86 -5.70 5.90 5.61
C LEU A 86 -6.95 5.09 5.98
N ALA A 87 -7.03 4.70 7.25
CA ALA A 87 -8.18 3.92 7.71
C ALA A 87 -9.46 4.72 7.59
N THR A 88 -9.40 6.02 7.89
CA THR A 88 -10.56 6.87 7.80
C THR A 88 -11.04 7.01 6.35
N TYR A 89 -10.12 7.19 5.42
CA TYR A 89 -10.48 7.32 4.02
C TYR A 89 -11.17 6.05 3.50
N PHE A 90 -10.66 4.89 3.92
CA PHE A 90 -11.28 3.64 3.48
C PHE A 90 -12.60 3.40 4.18
N GLN A 91 -12.67 3.71 5.47
CA GLN A 91 -13.86 3.44 6.24
C GLN A 91 -15.02 4.33 5.82
N THR A 92 -14.73 5.56 5.41
CA THR A 92 -15.77 6.50 5.03
C THR A 92 -16.10 6.44 3.54
N GLY A 93 -15.46 5.55 2.81
CA GLY A 93 -15.77 5.39 1.41
C GLY A 93 -15.23 6.48 0.50
N LYS A 94 -14.22 7.21 0.96
CA LYS A 94 -13.63 8.27 0.14
C LYS A 94 -12.71 7.75 -0.95
N VAL A 95 -12.40 6.47 -0.94
CA VAL A 95 -11.64 5.87 -2.02
C VAL A 95 -12.55 4.96 -2.81
N SER A 96 -12.40 4.97 -4.11
CA SER A 96 -13.32 4.30 -5.03
C SER A 96 -12.85 2.91 -5.41
N VAL A 97 -12.53 2.09 -4.43
CA VAL A 97 -11.93 0.77 -4.66
C VAL A 97 -12.66 -0.04 -5.72
N LYS A 98 -13.97 -0.08 -5.64
CA LYS A 98 -14.72 -0.91 -6.57
C LYS A 98 -14.71 -0.37 -7.99
N GLN A 99 -14.35 0.88 -8.17
CA GLN A 99 -14.37 1.51 -9.47
C GLN A 99 -12.97 1.69 -10.04
N TRP A 100 -11.94 1.38 -9.29
CA TRP A 100 -10.57 1.61 -9.74
C TRP A 100 -10.28 0.98 -11.10
N HIS A 101 -10.82 -0.20 -11.35
CA HIS A 101 -10.54 -0.87 -12.61
C HIS A 101 -11.11 -0.12 -13.81
N LEU A 102 -12.02 0.80 -13.58
CA LEU A 102 -12.59 1.62 -14.65
C LEU A 102 -11.99 3.01 -14.71
N MET A 103 -11.09 3.33 -13.81
CA MET A 103 -10.54 4.67 -13.71
C MET A 103 -9.18 4.77 -14.39
N GLU A 104 -8.87 5.99 -14.84
CA GLU A 104 -7.56 6.26 -15.42
C GLU A 104 -6.52 6.26 -14.31
N ASP A 105 -5.29 5.94 -14.65
CA ASP A 105 -4.21 5.90 -13.66
C ASP A 105 -4.10 7.21 -12.89
N GLU A 106 -4.15 8.34 -13.60
CA GLU A 106 -4.00 9.63 -12.91
C GLU A 106 -5.14 9.90 -11.94
N ALA A 107 -6.32 9.43 -12.25
CA ALA A 107 -7.46 9.63 -11.35
C ALA A 107 -7.25 8.85 -10.06
N ILE A 108 -6.74 7.63 -10.16
CA ILE A 108 -6.49 6.82 -8.98
C ILE A 108 -5.36 7.42 -8.18
N ILE A 109 -4.30 7.87 -8.85
CA ILE A 109 -3.17 8.49 -8.17
C ILE A 109 -3.64 9.72 -7.40
N THR A 110 -4.46 10.56 -8.03
CA THR A 110 -4.97 11.75 -7.37
C THR A 110 -5.76 11.37 -6.12
N GLU A 111 -6.57 10.33 -6.23
CA GLU A 111 -7.37 9.89 -5.10
C GLU A 111 -6.48 9.41 -3.95
N LEU A 112 -5.45 8.65 -4.26
CA LEU A 112 -4.58 8.10 -3.24
C LEU A 112 -3.67 9.16 -2.61
N VAL A 113 -3.18 10.09 -3.42
CA VAL A 113 -2.27 11.11 -2.93
C VAL A 113 -2.99 12.08 -1.99
N ALA A 114 -4.30 12.15 -2.05
CA ALA A 114 -5.06 12.97 -1.13
C ALA A 114 -4.94 12.46 0.30
N ILE A 115 -4.54 11.21 0.49
CA ILE A 115 -4.39 10.63 1.82
C ILE A 115 -3.01 11.01 2.35
N ARG A 116 -2.96 11.58 3.56
CA ARG A 116 -1.67 11.93 4.13
C ARG A 116 -0.81 10.70 4.26
N GLY A 117 0.43 10.82 3.90
CA GLY A 117 1.36 9.70 3.98
C GLY A 117 1.48 8.90 2.69
N ILE A 118 0.60 9.15 1.71
CA ILE A 118 0.66 8.47 0.43
C ILE A 118 1.14 9.49 -0.60
N GLY A 119 2.38 9.35 -1.02
CA GLY A 119 2.91 10.23 -2.05
C GLY A 119 2.69 9.64 -3.42
N ARG A 120 3.07 10.41 -4.45
CA ARG A 120 2.88 9.97 -5.82
C ARG A 120 3.63 8.68 -6.11
N TRP A 121 4.86 8.57 -5.60
CA TRP A 121 5.66 7.37 -5.84
C TRP A 121 4.93 6.13 -5.28
N THR A 122 4.42 6.23 -4.06
CA THR A 122 3.70 5.12 -3.44
C THR A 122 2.45 4.77 -4.24
N ALA A 123 1.73 5.80 -4.71
CA ALA A 123 0.52 5.56 -5.49
C ALA A 123 0.86 4.88 -6.81
N GLU A 124 1.94 5.28 -7.46
CA GLU A 124 2.36 4.67 -8.72
C GLU A 124 2.77 3.22 -8.51
N MET A 125 3.50 2.96 -7.43
CA MET A 125 3.90 1.58 -7.14
C MET A 125 2.68 0.72 -6.84
N PHE A 126 1.69 1.30 -6.16
CA PHE A 126 0.46 0.58 -5.89
C PHE A 126 -0.24 0.18 -7.19
N LEU A 127 -0.30 1.08 -8.15
CA LEU A 127 -0.92 0.77 -9.43
C LEU A 127 -0.16 -0.34 -10.13
N MET A 128 1.15 -0.26 -10.09
CA MET A 128 1.97 -1.24 -10.78
C MET A 128 1.86 -2.63 -10.17
N PHE A 129 1.93 -2.69 -8.84
CA PHE A 129 1.99 -4.00 -8.18
C PHE A 129 0.64 -4.52 -7.71
N TYR A 130 -0.24 -3.65 -7.27
CA TYR A 130 -1.53 -4.11 -6.78
C TYR A 130 -2.55 -4.25 -7.91
N LEU A 131 -2.66 -3.23 -8.75
CA LEU A 131 -3.63 -3.26 -9.83
C LEU A 131 -3.05 -3.84 -11.11
N LEU A 132 -1.78 -4.21 -11.08
CA LEU A 132 -1.11 -4.83 -12.22
C LEU A 132 -1.20 -3.98 -13.48
N ARG A 133 -0.91 -2.70 -13.35
CA ARG A 133 -0.90 -1.80 -14.49
C ARG A 133 0.53 -1.58 -14.95
N PRO A 134 1.02 -2.42 -15.84
CA PRO A 134 2.43 -2.37 -16.24
C PRO A 134 2.84 -1.11 -16.99
N ASP A 135 1.88 -0.34 -17.42
CA ASP A 135 2.20 0.89 -18.14
C ASP A 135 2.64 1.97 -17.19
N VAL A 136 2.34 1.85 -15.91
CA VAL A 136 2.70 2.86 -14.95
C VAL A 136 4.19 2.74 -14.69
N LEU A 137 4.89 3.85 -14.81
CA LEU A 137 6.32 3.82 -14.61
C LEU A 137 6.67 4.98 -13.71
N PRO A 138 7.02 4.72 -12.45
CA PRO A 138 7.33 5.80 -11.51
C PRO A 138 8.54 6.57 -11.99
N LEU A 139 8.36 7.83 -12.29
CA LEU A 139 9.44 8.64 -12.78
C LEU A 139 10.58 8.76 -11.79
N ASP A 140 10.24 8.75 -10.53
CA ASP A 140 11.25 8.87 -9.50
C ASP A 140 12.10 7.63 -9.38
N ASP A 141 11.71 6.56 -10.03
CA ASP A 141 12.42 5.31 -9.96
C ASP A 141 13.21 4.98 -11.20
N VAL A 142 13.36 5.94 -12.06
CA VAL A 142 14.09 5.70 -13.29
C VAL A 142 15.45 5.09 -13.00
N GLY A 143 16.10 5.60 -11.99
CA GLY A 143 17.40 5.08 -11.65
C GLY A 143 17.37 3.63 -11.23
N LEU A 144 16.34 3.26 -10.52
CA LEU A 144 16.23 1.89 -10.06
C LEU A 144 15.96 0.97 -11.23
N LEU A 145 15.17 1.43 -12.16
CA LEU A 145 14.86 0.61 -13.31
C LEU A 145 16.10 0.34 -14.15
N ASN A 146 17.00 1.28 -14.16
CA ASN A 146 18.22 1.14 -14.92
C ASN A 146 19.27 0.39 -14.15
N GLY A 147 19.11 0.33 -12.89
CA GLY A 147 20.08 -0.35 -12.08
C GLY A 147 19.79 -1.83 -12.02
#